data_a17d6d1f08dc6a395d97785b7517cfc3
#
_entry.id   a17d6d1f08dc6a395d97785b7517cfc3
#
_cell.length_a   1.000
_cell.length_b   1.000
_cell.length_c   1.000
_cell.angle_alpha   90.00
_cell.angle_beta   90.00
_cell.angle_gamma   90.00
#
_symmetry.space_group_name_H-M   'P 1'
#
loop_
_entity.id
_entity.type
_entity.pdbx_description
1 polymer ?
#
loop_
_entity_poly.entity_id
_entity_poly.type
_entity_poly.pdbx_seq_one_letter_code
_entity_poly.pdbx_strand_id
1 'polypeptide(L)'
;MNISELSIRRPVLSTVLTLIILLFGFIGYNYLGVREYPSVDNPIISVSCFYPGANADVIENQITEPLEQNINGIPGIRSLSSVSSQGSSRITVEFELSVDMETAANDVRDKVSRAQRYLPRDCDPPTVSKAD
;
A
#
# COMPACT_ATOMS: atom_id res chain seq x y z
N MET A 1 3.62 57.22 -10.45
CA MET A 1 4.25 56.93 -9.16
C MET A 1 4.87 55.53 -9.18
N ASN A 2 6.15 55.51 -9.00
CA ASN A 2 6.85 54.23 -8.91
C ASN A 2 6.77 53.67 -7.50
N ILE A 3 6.67 52.37 -7.35
CA ILE A 3 6.58 51.67 -6.06
C ILE A 3 7.78 52.02 -5.17
N SER A 4 8.96 52.16 -5.75
CA SER A 4 10.18 52.55 -5.02
C SER A 4 10.09 53.95 -4.45
N GLU A 5 9.52 54.91 -5.19
CA GLU A 5 9.35 56.28 -4.75
C GLU A 5 8.33 56.39 -3.60
N LEU A 6 7.25 55.62 -3.68
CA LEU A 6 6.25 55.52 -2.63
C LEU A 6 6.85 54.92 -1.35
N SER A 7 7.70 53.91 -1.49
CA SER A 7 8.39 53.27 -0.36
C SER A 7 9.34 54.23 0.37
N ILE A 8 10.01 55.11 -0.35
CA ILE A 8 10.93 56.09 0.23
C ILE A 8 10.16 57.18 0.97
N ARG A 9 9.03 57.64 0.45
CA ARG A 9 8.23 58.70 1.03
C ARG A 9 7.41 58.27 2.25
N ARG A 10 7.06 56.98 2.33
CA ARG A 10 6.28 56.46 3.45
C ARG A 10 6.92 55.20 4.00
N PRO A 11 7.88 55.33 4.92
CA PRO A 11 8.59 54.16 5.49
C PRO A 11 7.67 53.24 6.26
N VAL A 12 6.58 53.73 6.85
CA VAL A 12 5.59 52.91 7.54
C VAL A 12 4.89 51.97 6.58
N LEU A 13 4.50 52.44 5.39
CA LEU A 13 3.87 51.63 4.36
C LEU A 13 4.81 50.54 3.87
N SER A 14 6.08 50.89 3.65
CA SER A 14 7.11 49.94 3.24
C SER A 14 7.31 48.82 4.28
N THR A 15 7.36 49.22 5.56
CA THR A 15 7.50 48.25 6.66
C THR A 15 6.31 47.32 6.74
N VAL A 16 5.09 47.83 6.63
CA VAL A 16 3.86 47.06 6.67
C VAL A 16 3.80 46.05 5.49
N LEU A 17 4.12 46.51 4.27
CA LEU A 17 4.15 45.66 3.11
C LEU A 17 5.17 44.50 3.27
N THR A 18 6.36 44.83 3.80
CA THR A 18 7.39 43.82 4.05
C THR A 18 6.91 42.79 5.06
N LEU A 19 6.26 43.22 6.14
CA LEU A 19 5.71 42.31 7.15
C LEU A 19 4.61 41.43 6.58
N ILE A 20 3.74 41.95 5.73
CA ILE A 20 2.69 41.21 5.06
C ILE A 20 3.29 40.13 4.16
N ILE A 21 4.30 40.46 3.36
CA ILE A 21 4.99 39.55 2.48
C ILE A 21 5.67 38.43 3.29
N LEU A 22 6.34 38.76 4.38
CA LEU A 22 6.97 37.79 5.26
C LEU A 22 5.94 36.87 5.92
N LEU A 23 4.81 37.44 6.34
CA LEU A 23 3.73 36.64 6.94
C LEU A 23 3.12 35.65 5.95
N PHE A 24 2.82 36.13 4.73
CA PHE A 24 2.33 35.23 3.68
C PHE A 24 3.34 34.18 3.29
N GLY A 25 4.62 34.53 3.23
CA GLY A 25 5.68 33.57 2.96
C GLY A 25 5.78 32.49 4.03
N PHE A 26 5.68 32.88 5.30
CA PHE A 26 5.71 31.98 6.43
C PHE A 26 4.51 31.04 6.45
N ILE A 27 3.31 31.59 6.23
CA ILE A 27 2.08 30.79 6.15
C ILE A 27 2.15 29.83 4.96
N GLY A 28 2.59 30.32 3.78
CA GLY A 28 2.74 29.49 2.59
C GLY A 28 3.74 28.37 2.79
N TYR A 29 4.83 28.61 3.48
CA TYR A 29 5.84 27.60 3.79
C TYR A 29 5.26 26.50 4.68
N ASN A 30 4.48 26.86 5.71
CA ASN A 30 3.83 25.89 6.57
C ASN A 30 2.69 25.14 5.88
N TYR A 31 2.01 25.81 4.94
CA TYR A 31 0.91 25.19 4.16
C TYR A 31 1.42 24.29 3.05
N LEU A 32 2.59 24.59 2.51
CA LEU A 32 3.29 23.69 1.63
C LEU A 32 3.78 22.53 2.48
N GLY A 33 2.90 21.60 2.78
CA GLY A 33 3.30 20.37 3.45
C GLY A 33 4.39 19.70 2.64
N VAL A 34 5.64 19.98 2.98
CA VAL A 34 6.77 19.28 2.43
C VAL A 34 6.64 17.85 2.93
N ARG A 35 6.13 16.98 2.07
CA ARG A 35 6.23 15.56 2.33
C ARG A 35 7.70 15.18 2.21
N GLU A 36 8.41 15.33 3.30
CA GLU A 36 9.83 14.97 3.38
C GLU A 36 10.06 13.46 3.25
N TYR A 37 8.98 12.70 3.38
CA TYR A 37 9.06 11.26 3.29
C TYR A 37 8.30 10.79 2.06
N PRO A 38 8.96 10.01 1.18
CA PRO A 38 8.20 9.28 0.18
C PRO A 38 7.14 8.46 0.92
N SER A 39 5.91 8.48 0.42
CA SER A 39 4.86 7.65 0.98
C SER A 39 5.37 6.21 1.01
N VAL A 40 5.76 5.74 2.19
CA VAL A 40 6.17 4.35 2.35
C VAL A 40 4.89 3.54 2.37
N ASP A 41 4.57 2.95 1.24
CA ASP A 41 3.44 2.04 1.15
C ASP A 41 3.75 0.77 1.93
N ASN A 42 2.76 0.25 2.61
CA ASN A 42 2.90 -1.01 3.33
C ASN A 42 3.25 -2.12 2.32
N PRO A 43 4.12 -3.07 2.71
CA PRO A 43 4.41 -4.20 1.84
C PRO A 43 3.15 -5.00 1.55
N ILE A 44 2.84 -5.21 0.29
CA ILE A 44 1.67 -5.98 -0.15
C ILE A 44 2.14 -7.16 -0.99
N ILE A 45 1.67 -8.35 -0.64
CA ILE A 45 1.96 -9.58 -1.36
C ILE A 45 0.66 -10.15 -1.89
N SER A 46 0.62 -10.49 -3.17
CA SER A 46 -0.55 -11.08 -3.81
C SER A 46 -0.30 -12.54 -4.12
N VAL A 47 -1.26 -13.38 -3.78
CA VAL A 47 -1.26 -14.79 -4.10
C VAL A 47 -2.41 -15.06 -5.05
N SER A 48 -2.12 -15.63 -6.21
CA SER A 48 -3.12 -15.97 -7.22
C SER A 48 -3.10 -17.46 -7.49
N CYS A 49 -4.28 -18.07 -7.58
CA CYS A 49 -4.42 -19.48 -7.91
C CYS A 49 -5.55 -19.65 -8.93
N PHE A 50 -5.31 -20.44 -9.96
CA PHE A 50 -6.29 -20.69 -11.00
C PHE A 50 -6.78 -22.14 -10.91
N TYR A 51 -8.09 -22.31 -10.97
CA TYR A 51 -8.74 -23.63 -11.03
C TYR A 51 -9.79 -23.56 -12.13
N PRO A 52 -9.42 -23.90 -13.37
CA PRO A 52 -10.33 -23.81 -14.51
C PRO A 52 -11.57 -24.69 -14.32
N GLY A 53 -12.74 -24.14 -14.60
CA GLY A 53 -13.99 -24.88 -14.53
C GLY A 53 -14.68 -24.90 -13.19
N ALA A 54 -14.05 -24.39 -12.13
CA ALA A 54 -14.65 -24.33 -10.81
C ALA A 54 -15.47 -23.04 -10.64
N ASN A 55 -16.62 -23.14 -9.95
CA ASN A 55 -17.38 -21.94 -9.62
C ASN A 55 -16.78 -21.23 -8.39
N ALA A 56 -17.26 -20.02 -8.08
CA ALA A 56 -16.73 -19.20 -7.00
C ALA A 56 -16.82 -19.87 -5.63
N ASP A 57 -17.89 -20.61 -5.35
CA ASP A 57 -18.08 -21.30 -4.08
C ASP A 57 -17.05 -22.42 -3.87
N VAL A 58 -16.77 -23.17 -4.92
CA VAL A 58 -15.76 -24.24 -4.90
C VAL A 58 -14.37 -23.64 -4.72
N ILE A 59 -14.08 -22.54 -5.43
CA ILE A 59 -12.81 -21.83 -5.29
C ILE A 59 -12.62 -21.34 -3.84
N GLU A 60 -13.64 -20.77 -3.24
CA GLU A 60 -13.58 -20.27 -1.87
C GLU A 60 -13.32 -21.41 -0.89
N ASN A 61 -14.06 -22.49 -0.98
CA ASN A 61 -13.97 -23.60 -0.01
C ASN A 61 -12.72 -24.45 -0.18
N GLN A 62 -12.28 -24.68 -1.40
CA GLN A 62 -11.19 -25.62 -1.69
C GLN A 62 -9.83 -24.96 -1.89
N ILE A 63 -9.79 -23.70 -2.24
CA ILE A 63 -8.55 -22.98 -2.54
C ILE A 63 -8.32 -21.81 -1.61
N THR A 64 -9.27 -20.88 -1.55
CA THR A 64 -9.09 -19.63 -0.79
C THR A 64 -8.98 -19.89 0.70
N GLU A 65 -9.89 -20.66 1.27
CA GLU A 65 -9.91 -20.94 2.70
C GLU A 65 -8.65 -21.66 3.21
N PRO A 66 -8.17 -22.76 2.57
CA PRO A 66 -6.92 -23.39 2.98
C PRO A 66 -5.71 -22.47 2.86
N LEU A 67 -5.64 -21.65 1.82
CA LEU A 67 -4.56 -20.69 1.65
C LEU A 67 -4.59 -19.62 2.74
N GLU A 68 -5.76 -19.07 3.03
CA GLU A 68 -5.92 -18.06 4.08
C GLU A 68 -5.51 -18.61 5.45
N GLN A 69 -5.92 -19.81 5.79
CA GLN A 69 -5.60 -20.42 7.07
C GLN A 69 -4.10 -20.60 7.26
N ASN A 70 -3.39 -20.99 6.21
CA ASN A 70 -1.94 -21.14 6.25
C ASN A 70 -1.23 -19.77 6.28
N ILE A 71 -1.69 -18.82 5.48
CA ILE A 71 -1.07 -17.49 5.41
C ILE A 71 -1.32 -16.69 6.70
N ASN A 72 -2.48 -16.83 7.29
CA ASN A 72 -2.86 -16.07 8.48
C ASN A 72 -1.94 -16.34 9.69
N GLY A 73 -1.20 -17.42 9.68
CA GLY A 73 -0.24 -17.74 10.73
C GLY A 73 1.08 -16.97 10.64
N ILE A 74 1.30 -16.18 9.61
CA ILE A 74 2.53 -15.41 9.43
C ILE A 74 2.53 -14.19 10.36
N PRO A 75 3.59 -13.96 11.15
CA PRO A 75 3.67 -12.75 11.97
C PRO A 75 3.86 -11.49 11.12
N GLY A 76 3.33 -10.37 11.57
CA GLY A 76 3.48 -9.09 10.90
C GLY A 76 2.40 -8.76 9.87
N ILE A 77 1.37 -9.58 9.74
CA ILE A 77 0.25 -9.29 8.84
C ILE A 77 -0.64 -8.21 9.46
N ARG A 78 -0.87 -7.15 8.71
CA ARG A 78 -1.78 -6.07 9.08
C ARG A 78 -3.21 -6.38 8.65
N SER A 79 -3.38 -6.83 7.41
CA SER A 79 -4.70 -7.21 6.88
C SER A 79 -4.56 -8.31 5.84
N LEU A 80 -5.59 -9.10 5.74
CA LEU A 80 -5.70 -10.17 4.75
C LEU A 80 -7.06 -10.03 4.08
N SER A 81 -7.05 -9.93 2.76
CA SER A 81 -8.28 -9.90 1.97
C SER A 81 -8.18 -10.90 0.84
N SER A 82 -9.32 -11.44 0.45
CA SER A 82 -9.36 -12.43 -0.62
C SER A 82 -10.59 -12.20 -1.51
N VAL A 83 -10.45 -12.56 -2.76
CA VAL A 83 -11.52 -12.53 -3.75
C VAL A 83 -11.55 -13.88 -4.44
N SER A 84 -12.70 -14.54 -4.38
CA SER A 84 -12.96 -15.78 -5.08
C SER A 84 -13.86 -15.52 -6.26
N SER A 85 -13.39 -15.87 -7.45
CA SER A 85 -14.14 -15.72 -8.70
C SER A 85 -14.26 -17.06 -9.39
N GLN A 86 -15.02 -17.10 -10.45
CA GLN A 86 -15.12 -18.33 -11.24
C GLN A 86 -13.75 -18.66 -11.84
N GLY A 87 -13.20 -19.80 -11.46
CA GLY A 87 -11.93 -20.28 -11.97
C GLY A 87 -10.68 -19.63 -11.39
N SER A 88 -10.80 -18.67 -10.47
CA SER A 88 -9.63 -18.02 -9.90
C SER A 88 -9.83 -17.56 -8.46
N SER A 89 -8.73 -17.55 -7.72
CA SER A 89 -8.67 -17.00 -6.36
C SER A 89 -7.51 -16.02 -6.27
N ARG A 90 -7.75 -14.89 -5.63
CA ARG A 90 -6.72 -13.89 -5.36
C ARG A 90 -6.75 -13.53 -3.89
N ILE A 91 -5.60 -13.66 -3.24
CA ILE A 91 -5.42 -13.29 -1.84
C ILE A 91 -4.43 -12.14 -1.78
N THR A 92 -4.80 -11.06 -1.12
CA THR A 92 -3.93 -9.90 -0.93
C THR A 92 -3.57 -9.83 0.54
N VAL A 93 -2.29 -9.87 0.83
CA VAL A 93 -1.75 -9.81 2.20
C VAL A 93 -1.01 -8.50 2.37
N GLU A 94 -1.48 -7.68 3.30
CA GLU A 94 -0.83 -6.43 3.66
C GLU A 94 -0.08 -6.63 4.97
N PHE A 95 1.21 -6.29 4.95
CA PHE A 95 2.08 -6.43 6.12
C PHE A 95 2.29 -5.08 6.80
N GLU A 96 2.78 -5.13 8.03
CA GLU A 96 3.19 -3.94 8.76
C GLU A 96 4.40 -3.28 8.10
N LEU A 97 4.55 -1.96 8.27
CA LEU A 97 5.66 -1.21 7.68
C LEU A 97 7.05 -1.69 8.15
N SER A 98 7.11 -2.26 9.35
CA SER A 98 8.35 -2.78 9.92
C SER A 98 8.82 -4.09 9.30
N VAL A 99 7.96 -4.76 8.54
CA VAL A 99 8.27 -6.06 7.93
C VAL A 99 9.02 -5.86 6.63
N ASP A 100 10.12 -6.59 6.45
CA ASP A 100 10.86 -6.60 5.20
C ASP A 100 10.06 -7.35 4.12
N MET A 101 9.94 -6.74 2.94
CA MET A 101 9.15 -7.28 1.85
C MET A 101 9.67 -8.65 1.38
N GLU A 102 10.98 -8.83 1.31
CA GLU A 102 11.56 -10.11 0.89
C GLU A 102 11.30 -11.22 1.89
N THR A 103 11.45 -10.92 3.17
CA THR A 103 11.13 -11.86 4.24
C THR A 103 9.66 -12.24 4.20
N ALA A 104 8.78 -11.24 4.05
CA ALA A 104 7.35 -11.46 3.92
C ALA A 104 7.00 -12.33 2.71
N ALA A 105 7.60 -12.05 1.56
CA ALA A 105 7.38 -12.83 0.34
C ALA A 105 7.83 -14.28 0.51
N ASN A 106 8.98 -14.51 1.15
CA ASN A 106 9.49 -15.85 1.41
C ASN A 106 8.59 -16.62 2.38
N ASP A 107 8.11 -15.96 3.43
CA ASP A 107 7.20 -16.56 4.39
C ASP A 107 5.87 -16.95 3.73
N VAL A 108 5.33 -16.08 2.87
CA VAL A 108 4.12 -16.37 2.11
C VAL A 108 4.33 -17.56 1.17
N ARG A 109 5.46 -17.59 0.47
CA ARG A 109 5.80 -18.72 -0.43
C ARG A 109 5.89 -20.03 0.31
N ASP A 110 6.51 -20.04 1.48
CA ASP A 110 6.61 -21.25 2.31
C ASP A 110 5.24 -21.73 2.76
N LYS A 111 4.39 -20.83 3.21
CA LYS A 111 3.03 -21.17 3.65
C LYS A 111 2.16 -21.65 2.49
N VAL A 112 2.28 -20.99 1.33
CA VAL A 112 1.55 -21.38 0.12
C VAL A 112 2.01 -22.76 -0.34
N SER A 113 3.31 -23.05 -0.31
CA SER A 113 3.85 -24.36 -0.66
C SER A 113 3.32 -25.46 0.24
N ARG A 114 3.17 -25.18 1.53
CA ARG A 114 2.57 -26.15 2.47
C ARG A 114 1.09 -26.35 2.19
N ALA A 115 0.38 -25.25 1.93
CA ALA A 115 -1.04 -25.29 1.62
C ALA A 115 -1.34 -26.02 0.30
N GLN A 116 -0.39 -26.01 -0.64
CA GLN A 116 -0.54 -26.66 -1.93
C GLN A 116 -0.84 -28.15 -1.81
N ARG A 117 -0.39 -28.79 -0.74
CA ARG A 117 -0.66 -30.20 -0.48
C ARG A 117 -2.15 -30.48 -0.21
N TYR A 118 -2.86 -29.47 0.25
CA TYR A 118 -4.29 -29.57 0.56
C TYR A 118 -5.16 -29.10 -0.59
N LEU A 119 -4.56 -28.53 -1.63
CA LEU A 119 -5.30 -28.04 -2.79
C LEU A 119 -5.65 -29.19 -3.75
N PRO A 120 -6.74 -29.04 -4.54
CA PRO A 120 -7.08 -30.02 -5.57
C PRO A 120 -5.93 -30.19 -6.57
N ARG A 121 -5.75 -31.43 -7.07
CA ARG A 121 -4.68 -31.70 -8.03
C ARG A 121 -4.90 -31.03 -9.38
N ASP A 122 -6.14 -30.71 -9.71
CA ASP A 122 -6.51 -30.11 -10.99
C ASP A 122 -6.28 -28.60 -11.02
N CYS A 123 -6.01 -27.97 -9.87
CA CYS A 123 -5.72 -26.54 -9.85
C CYS A 123 -4.27 -26.26 -10.23
N ASP A 124 -4.04 -25.11 -10.87
CA ASP A 124 -2.69 -24.65 -11.17
C ASP A 124 -1.97 -24.27 -9.86
N PRO A 125 -0.63 -24.41 -9.82
CA PRO A 125 0.12 -23.99 -8.63
C PRO A 125 -0.10 -22.52 -8.32
N PRO A 126 -0.28 -22.17 -7.03
CA PRO A 126 -0.42 -20.77 -6.65
C PRO A 126 0.82 -19.94 -7.00
N THR A 127 0.60 -18.73 -7.48
CA THR A 127 1.67 -17.79 -7.81
C THR A 127 1.71 -16.68 -6.78
N VAL A 128 2.89 -16.43 -6.23
CA VAL A 128 3.11 -15.37 -5.24
C VAL A 128 3.85 -14.23 -5.92
N SER A 129 3.30 -13.02 -5.84
CA SER A 129 3.91 -11.82 -6.43
C SER A 129 3.92 -10.68 -5.44
N LYS A 130 4.95 -9.84 -5.54
CA LYS A 130 5.05 -8.60 -4.78
C LYS A 130 4.25 -7.53 -5.52
N ALA A 131 3.42 -6.80 -4.80
CA ALA A 131 2.75 -5.64 -5.36
C ALA A 131 3.64 -4.40 -5.19
N ASP A 132 3.84 -3.69 -6.28
CA ASP A 132 4.55 -2.41 -6.26
C ASP A 132 3.61 -1.25 -5.98
#